data_84869c32d067c0a3a2a98ed93b394845
#
_entry.id   84869c32d067c0a3a2a98ed93b394845
#
_cell.length_a   1.000
_cell.length_b   1.000
_cell.length_c   1.000
_cell.angle_alpha   90.00
_cell.angle_beta   90.00
_cell.angle_gamma   90.00
#
_symmetry.space_group_name_H-M   'P 1'
#
loop_
_entity.id
_entity.type
_entity.pdbx_description
1 polymer ?
#
loop_
_entity_poly.entity_id
_entity_poly.type
_entity_poly.pdbx_seq_one_letter_code
_entity_poly.pdbx_strand_id
1 'polypeptide(L)'
;MKAFVLSTVAAVAAIIPITAAHGAVLTIGGPLASLCYRSALAQDGRSFAVEGCTRALNEESLARPDRAATFVNRGIVYMSAGRFAEADADFDTALRISDNLPDGWLNKGFLRLRQGNGREALPLIQKGIDAGAGREALAIFARGVAHEQMGEYGAAYADLKRAQALEPDWSMPRDYLASYRLAER
;
A
#
# COMPACT_ATOMS: atom_id res chain seq x y z
N MET A 1 -26.61 -23.45 8.53
CA MET A 1 -25.58 -22.92 7.62
C MET A 1 -26.30 -22.02 6.63
N LYS A 2 -26.15 -20.69 6.76
CA LYS A 2 -26.76 -19.75 5.79
C LYS A 2 -25.80 -19.63 4.59
N ALA A 3 -26.22 -20.05 3.41
CA ALA A 3 -25.46 -19.88 2.19
C ALA A 3 -25.60 -18.42 1.74
N PHE A 4 -24.49 -17.70 1.65
CA PHE A 4 -24.45 -16.37 1.07
C PHE A 4 -24.32 -16.52 -0.45
N VAL A 5 -25.28 -16.05 -1.21
CA VAL A 5 -25.15 -15.89 -2.65
C VAL A 5 -24.88 -14.42 -2.92
N LEU A 6 -23.65 -14.10 -3.29
CA LEU A 6 -23.30 -12.79 -3.81
C LEU A 6 -23.84 -12.70 -5.24
N SER A 7 -24.82 -11.81 -5.44
CA SER A 7 -25.26 -11.42 -6.77
C SER A 7 -24.14 -10.66 -7.45
N THR A 8 -23.79 -11.05 -8.66
CA THR A 8 -22.79 -10.39 -9.50
C THR A 8 -23.17 -8.93 -9.70
N VAL A 9 -22.55 -8.06 -8.94
CA VAL A 9 -22.46 -6.65 -9.31
C VAL A 9 -21.45 -6.60 -10.44
N ALA A 10 -21.84 -6.10 -11.60
CA ALA A 10 -20.91 -5.77 -12.66
C ALA A 10 -19.77 -4.97 -12.03
N ALA A 11 -18.58 -5.54 -12.05
CA ALA A 11 -17.38 -4.86 -11.61
C ALA A 11 -17.19 -3.68 -12.55
N VAL A 12 -17.76 -2.55 -12.20
CA VAL A 12 -17.15 -1.29 -12.59
C VAL A 12 -15.82 -1.36 -11.86
N ALA A 13 -14.75 -1.59 -12.60
CA ALA A 13 -13.40 -1.37 -12.12
C ALA A 13 -13.30 0.14 -11.82
N ALA A 14 -13.91 0.54 -10.72
CA ALA A 14 -13.62 1.81 -10.11
C ALA A 14 -12.14 1.71 -9.78
N ILE A 15 -11.32 2.40 -10.56
CA ILE A 15 -9.97 2.76 -10.17
C ILE A 15 -10.19 3.67 -8.96
N ILE A 16 -10.46 3.03 -7.82
CA ILE A 16 -10.60 3.76 -6.57
C ILE A 16 -9.19 4.28 -6.31
N PRO A 17 -9.01 5.59 -6.23
CA PRO A 17 -7.74 6.11 -5.80
C PRO A 17 -7.51 5.52 -4.41
N ILE A 18 -6.59 4.55 -4.30
CA ILE A 18 -6.02 4.16 -3.01
C ILE A 18 -5.19 5.36 -2.58
N THR A 19 -5.85 6.45 -2.27
CA THR A 19 -5.25 7.68 -1.74
C THR A 19 -4.97 7.54 -0.25
N ALA A 20 -5.34 6.39 0.33
CA ALA A 20 -5.02 6.11 1.71
C ALA A 20 -3.53 5.81 1.82
N ALA A 21 -2.89 6.75 2.41
CA ALA A 21 -1.65 6.66 3.14
C ALA A 21 -0.85 5.37 2.89
N HIS A 22 -0.12 5.35 1.78
CA HIS A 22 0.99 4.43 1.64
C HIS A 22 1.86 4.54 2.91
N GLY A 23 2.37 3.45 3.43
CA GLY A 23 3.22 3.46 4.61
C GLY A 23 4.55 4.15 4.31
N ALA A 24 4.55 5.48 4.27
CA ALA A 24 5.80 6.21 4.19
C ALA A 24 6.65 5.92 5.42
N VAL A 25 7.91 5.59 5.19
CA VAL A 25 8.83 5.15 6.24
C VAL A 25 9.60 6.35 6.75
N LEU A 26 9.48 6.63 8.06
CA LEU A 26 10.26 7.68 8.71
C LEU A 26 11.76 7.41 8.52
N THR A 27 12.48 8.41 8.05
CA THR A 27 13.93 8.36 7.92
C THR A 27 14.58 9.32 8.92
N ILE A 28 15.62 8.85 9.60
CA ILE A 28 16.49 9.67 10.47
C ILE A 28 17.71 10.04 9.63
N GLY A 29 17.45 10.63 8.46
CA GLY A 29 18.48 11.10 7.55
C GLY A 29 18.65 12.62 7.62
N GLY A 30 19.39 13.16 6.68
CA GLY A 30 19.54 14.58 6.51
C GLY A 30 18.26 15.28 5.99
N PRO A 31 18.34 16.56 5.67
CA PRO A 31 17.20 17.36 5.25
C PRO A 31 16.54 16.86 3.96
N LEU A 32 17.29 16.26 3.03
CA LEU A 32 16.74 15.74 1.78
C LEU A 32 15.96 14.44 2.02
N ALA A 33 16.44 13.52 2.87
CA ALA A 33 15.72 12.31 3.23
C ALA A 33 14.42 12.65 3.97
N SER A 34 14.44 13.65 4.85
CA SER A 34 13.24 14.17 5.53
C SER A 34 12.26 14.80 4.55
N LEU A 35 12.75 15.50 3.51
CA LEU A 35 11.89 16.03 2.44
C LEU A 35 11.26 14.91 1.63
N CYS A 36 12.03 13.89 1.26
CA CYS A 36 11.53 12.70 0.56
C CYS A 36 10.42 12.00 1.35
N TYR A 37 10.62 11.80 2.65
CA TYR A 37 9.59 11.25 3.55
C TYR A 37 8.30 12.08 3.52
N ARG A 38 8.39 13.41 3.65
CA ARG A 38 7.21 14.30 3.58
C ARG A 38 6.53 14.24 2.23
N SER A 39 7.28 14.16 1.13
CA SER A 39 6.71 14.00 -0.22
C SER A 39 5.97 12.67 -0.36
N ALA A 40 6.50 11.59 0.20
CA ALA A 40 5.83 10.30 0.22
C ALA A 40 4.54 10.32 1.07
N LEU A 41 4.57 10.95 2.25
CA LEU A 41 3.37 11.17 3.07
C LEU A 41 2.28 11.96 2.34
N ALA A 42 2.68 13.00 1.61
CA ALA A 42 1.78 13.83 0.82
C ALA A 42 1.35 13.17 -0.51
N GLN A 43 1.90 11.99 -0.82
CA GLN A 43 1.72 11.33 -2.13
C GLN A 43 2.00 12.27 -3.30
N ASP A 44 3.03 13.09 -3.16
CA ASP A 44 3.42 14.09 -4.12
C ASP A 44 4.19 13.45 -5.29
N GLY A 45 3.50 13.22 -6.41
CA GLY A 45 4.11 12.64 -7.61
C GLY A 45 4.78 13.66 -8.55
N ARG A 46 4.94 14.90 -8.14
CA ARG A 46 5.58 15.93 -8.98
C ARG A 46 7.08 15.68 -9.15
N SER A 47 7.63 16.13 -10.27
CA SER A 47 9.03 15.86 -10.64
C SER A 47 10.04 16.32 -9.58
N PHE A 48 9.81 17.46 -8.93
CA PHE A 48 10.71 17.94 -7.88
C PHE A 48 10.71 17.05 -6.63
N ALA A 49 9.60 16.36 -6.32
CA ALA A 49 9.56 15.40 -5.22
C ALA A 49 10.41 14.16 -5.54
N VAL A 50 10.33 13.66 -6.78
CA VAL A 50 11.20 12.58 -7.29
C VAL A 50 12.66 12.99 -7.20
N GLU A 51 12.98 14.21 -7.67
CA GLU A 51 14.34 14.76 -7.64
C GLU A 51 14.86 14.88 -6.20
N GLY A 52 14.05 15.41 -5.29
CA GLY A 52 14.40 15.53 -3.86
C GLY A 52 14.77 14.18 -3.24
N CYS A 53 13.98 13.13 -3.50
CA CYS A 53 14.30 11.77 -3.05
C CYS A 53 15.58 11.22 -3.71
N THR A 54 15.78 11.49 -4.98
CA THR A 54 16.97 11.05 -5.72
C THR A 54 18.23 11.71 -5.17
N ARG A 55 18.16 13.00 -4.88
CA ARG A 55 19.26 13.73 -4.24
C ARG A 55 19.56 13.20 -2.84
N ALA A 56 18.54 12.89 -2.04
CA ALA A 56 18.75 12.26 -0.73
C ALA A 56 19.57 10.96 -0.84
N LEU A 57 19.24 10.10 -1.80
CA LEU A 57 19.96 8.84 -2.05
C LEU A 57 21.39 9.02 -2.55
N ASN A 58 21.68 10.12 -3.25
CA ASN A 58 22.99 10.35 -3.88
C ASN A 58 23.91 11.25 -3.07
N GLU A 59 23.36 12.23 -2.35
CA GLU A 59 24.13 13.30 -1.71
C GLU A 59 24.25 13.14 -0.19
N GLU A 60 23.32 12.36 0.44
CA GLU A 60 23.36 12.16 1.90
C GLU A 60 24.02 10.83 2.28
N SER A 61 24.80 10.86 3.36
CA SER A 61 25.37 9.66 3.98
C SER A 61 24.31 8.97 4.83
N LEU A 62 23.41 8.23 4.18
CA LEU A 62 22.34 7.52 4.86
C LEU A 62 22.84 6.21 5.46
N ALA A 63 22.48 5.95 6.72
CA ALA A 63 22.64 4.63 7.31
C ALA A 63 21.81 3.59 6.50
N ARG A 64 22.23 2.31 6.59
CA ARG A 64 21.57 1.26 5.79
C ARG A 64 20.05 1.20 5.93
N PRO A 65 19.45 1.30 7.15
CA PRO A 65 18.00 1.34 7.31
C PRO A 65 17.36 2.59 6.67
N ASP A 66 17.97 3.77 6.86
CA ASP A 66 17.45 5.02 6.31
C ASP A 66 17.51 5.04 4.78
N ARG A 67 18.57 4.44 4.22
CA ARG A 67 18.70 4.28 2.78
C ARG A 67 17.59 3.39 2.22
N ALA A 68 17.29 2.25 2.88
CA ALA A 68 16.18 1.38 2.50
C ALA A 68 14.83 2.12 2.59
N ALA A 69 14.59 2.83 3.70
CA ALA A 69 13.39 3.63 3.89
C ALA A 69 13.25 4.73 2.83
N THR A 70 14.35 5.39 2.44
CA THR A 70 14.35 6.42 1.40
C THR A 70 14.01 5.83 0.02
N PHE A 71 14.46 4.62 -0.30
CA PHE A 71 14.01 3.91 -1.51
C PHE A 71 12.49 3.61 -1.45
N VAL A 72 11.96 3.15 -0.31
CA VAL A 72 10.49 2.96 -0.17
C VAL A 72 9.76 4.27 -0.41
N ASN A 73 10.21 5.37 0.20
CA ASN A 73 9.59 6.68 0.06
C ASN A 73 9.64 7.18 -1.40
N ARG A 74 10.77 7.00 -2.11
CA ARG A 74 10.85 7.36 -3.53
C ARG A 74 9.94 6.48 -4.39
N GLY A 75 9.85 5.20 -4.09
CA GLY A 75 8.90 4.28 -4.72
C GLY A 75 7.45 4.75 -4.58
N ILE A 76 7.06 5.25 -3.39
CA ILE A 76 5.73 5.83 -3.17
C ILE A 76 5.52 7.08 -4.03
N VAL A 77 6.52 7.97 -4.10
CA VAL A 77 6.49 9.17 -4.94
C VAL A 77 6.37 8.79 -6.42
N TYR A 78 7.13 7.80 -6.90
CA TYR A 78 6.99 7.26 -8.26
C TYR A 78 5.60 6.68 -8.51
N MET A 79 5.07 5.93 -7.56
CA MET A 79 3.72 5.35 -7.65
C MET A 79 2.64 6.43 -7.75
N SER A 80 2.81 7.54 -7.01
CA SER A 80 1.93 8.71 -7.08
C SER A 80 2.04 9.46 -8.42
N ALA A 81 3.21 9.40 -9.06
CA ALA A 81 3.45 9.91 -10.40
C ALA A 81 2.97 8.98 -11.54
N GLY A 82 2.43 7.79 -11.22
CA GLY A 82 2.07 6.76 -12.20
C GLY A 82 3.28 6.01 -12.80
N ARG A 83 4.48 6.22 -12.26
CA ARG A 83 5.75 5.62 -12.71
C ARG A 83 5.95 4.27 -12.03
N PHE A 84 5.13 3.29 -12.40
CA PHE A 84 5.03 2.01 -11.67
C PHE A 84 6.28 1.13 -11.82
N ALA A 85 6.97 1.18 -12.95
CA ALA A 85 8.19 0.40 -13.15
C ALA A 85 9.33 0.89 -12.24
N GLU A 86 9.48 2.20 -12.11
CA GLU A 86 10.48 2.79 -11.22
C GLU A 86 10.12 2.58 -9.74
N ALA A 87 8.84 2.64 -9.41
CA ALA A 87 8.37 2.31 -8.06
C ALA A 87 8.73 0.86 -7.68
N ASP A 88 8.47 -0.10 -8.58
CA ASP A 88 8.80 -1.52 -8.36
C ASP A 88 10.31 -1.74 -8.16
N ALA A 89 11.13 -1.11 -9.00
CA ALA A 89 12.60 -1.18 -8.88
C ALA A 89 13.11 -0.61 -7.54
N ASP A 90 12.50 0.45 -7.06
CA ASP A 90 12.85 1.06 -5.78
C ASP A 90 12.43 0.17 -4.60
N PHE A 91 11.24 -0.42 -4.63
CA PHE A 91 10.81 -1.38 -3.59
C PHE A 91 11.71 -2.61 -3.58
N ASP A 92 12.09 -3.14 -4.75
CA ASP A 92 13.03 -4.25 -4.83
C ASP A 92 14.41 -3.89 -4.28
N THR A 93 14.86 -2.65 -4.51
CA THR A 93 16.14 -2.19 -3.96
C THR A 93 16.08 -2.05 -2.45
N ALA A 94 14.99 -1.50 -1.91
CA ALA A 94 14.77 -1.41 -0.47
C ALA A 94 14.80 -2.79 0.19
N LEU A 95 14.09 -3.76 -0.40
CA LEU A 95 14.01 -5.15 0.11
C LEU A 95 15.34 -5.92 -0.02
N ARG A 96 16.20 -5.58 -1.01
CA ARG A 96 17.57 -6.13 -1.04
C ARG A 96 18.47 -5.55 0.04
N ILE A 97 18.25 -4.31 0.44
CA ILE A 97 18.98 -3.67 1.55
C ILE A 97 18.52 -4.24 2.90
N SER A 98 17.20 -4.43 3.05
CA SER A 98 16.57 -4.97 4.25
C SER A 98 15.39 -5.85 3.86
N ASP A 99 15.57 -7.16 3.93
CA ASP A 99 14.53 -8.16 3.58
C ASP A 99 13.39 -8.18 4.59
N ASN A 100 13.67 -7.83 5.85
CA ASN A 100 12.66 -7.66 6.91
C ASN A 100 12.21 -6.18 6.99
N LEU A 101 11.71 -5.63 5.88
CA LEU A 101 11.17 -4.27 5.80
C LEU A 101 9.66 -4.35 5.53
N PRO A 102 8.80 -4.32 6.58
CA PRO A 102 7.36 -4.53 6.44
C PRO A 102 6.72 -3.59 5.43
N ASP A 103 7.07 -2.29 5.51
CA ASP A 103 6.54 -1.27 4.61
C ASP A 103 7.00 -1.45 3.15
N GLY A 104 8.17 -2.03 2.93
CA GLY A 104 8.65 -2.37 1.59
C GLY A 104 7.75 -3.43 0.93
N TRP A 105 7.44 -4.50 1.65
CA TRP A 105 6.53 -5.55 1.19
C TRP A 105 5.11 -5.01 0.98
N LEU A 106 4.61 -4.23 1.94
CA LEU A 106 3.27 -3.67 1.89
C LEU A 106 3.09 -2.72 0.71
N ASN A 107 4.04 -1.79 0.49
CA ASN A 107 3.96 -0.84 -0.63
C ASN A 107 4.12 -1.53 -1.99
N LYS A 108 4.94 -2.58 -2.08
CA LYS A 108 5.00 -3.41 -3.29
C LYS A 108 3.67 -4.12 -3.56
N GLY A 109 2.98 -4.57 -2.52
CA GLY A 109 1.62 -5.09 -2.60
C GLY A 109 0.62 -4.02 -3.09
N PHE A 110 0.67 -2.81 -2.55
CA PHE A 110 -0.16 -1.69 -3.03
C PHE A 110 0.08 -1.38 -4.51
N LEU A 111 1.32 -1.44 -4.96
CA LEU A 111 1.63 -1.27 -6.38
C LEU A 111 0.88 -2.29 -7.24
N ARG A 112 0.88 -3.57 -6.84
CA ARG A 112 0.15 -4.61 -7.57
C ARG A 112 -1.38 -4.39 -7.52
N LEU A 113 -1.92 -3.93 -6.39
CA LEU A 113 -3.34 -3.57 -6.29
C LEU A 113 -3.71 -2.44 -7.26
N ARG A 114 -2.87 -1.41 -7.37
CA ARG A 114 -3.07 -0.31 -8.32
C ARG A 114 -3.01 -0.75 -9.78
N GLN A 115 -2.31 -1.84 -10.06
CA GLN A 115 -2.26 -2.48 -11.37
C GLN A 115 -3.44 -3.46 -11.61
N GLY A 116 -4.36 -3.60 -10.64
CA GLY A 116 -5.49 -4.53 -10.73
C GLY A 116 -5.09 -6.00 -10.52
N ASN A 117 -3.91 -6.26 -9.98
CA ASN A 117 -3.35 -7.59 -9.83
C ASN A 117 -3.39 -8.08 -8.37
N GLY A 118 -4.60 -8.36 -7.89
CA GLY A 118 -4.83 -8.86 -6.52
C GLY A 118 -4.10 -10.17 -6.23
N ARG A 119 -3.96 -11.03 -7.23
CA ARG A 119 -3.26 -12.33 -7.07
C ARG A 119 -1.78 -12.17 -6.72
N GLU A 120 -1.10 -11.21 -7.34
CA GLU A 120 0.29 -10.90 -7.01
C GLU A 120 0.40 -10.04 -5.74
N ALA A 121 -0.59 -9.19 -5.48
CA ALA A 121 -0.60 -8.33 -4.30
C ALA A 121 -0.71 -9.12 -3.00
N LEU A 122 -1.58 -10.13 -2.95
CA LEU A 122 -1.92 -10.88 -1.74
C LEU A 122 -0.70 -11.45 -1.00
N PRO A 123 0.22 -12.19 -1.63
CA PRO A 123 1.39 -12.73 -0.93
C PRO A 123 2.36 -11.63 -0.46
N LEU A 124 2.44 -10.50 -1.16
CA LEU A 124 3.30 -9.37 -0.76
C LEU A 124 2.72 -8.66 0.48
N ILE A 125 1.42 -8.41 0.48
CA ILE A 125 0.72 -7.81 1.63
C ILE A 125 0.83 -8.73 2.84
N GLN A 126 0.66 -10.05 2.66
CA GLN A 126 0.80 -11.01 3.75
C GLN A 126 2.20 -10.99 4.36
N LYS A 127 3.26 -10.92 3.52
CA LYS A 127 4.64 -10.74 4.02
C LYS A 127 4.81 -9.46 4.84
N GLY A 128 4.19 -8.36 4.42
CA GLY A 128 4.19 -7.11 5.19
C GLY A 128 3.52 -7.27 6.55
N ILE A 129 2.38 -7.96 6.60
CA ILE A 129 1.66 -8.27 7.85
C ILE A 129 2.52 -9.13 8.77
N ASP A 130 3.07 -10.24 8.25
CA ASP A 130 3.87 -11.19 9.00
C ASP A 130 5.17 -10.56 9.53
N ALA A 131 5.74 -9.61 8.82
CA ALA A 131 6.89 -8.83 9.22
C ALA A 131 6.55 -7.72 10.25
N GLY A 132 5.28 -7.53 10.60
CA GLY A 132 4.84 -6.57 11.61
C GLY A 132 4.66 -5.15 11.07
N ALA A 133 4.00 -4.99 9.93
CA ALA A 133 3.66 -3.66 9.41
C ALA A 133 2.94 -2.82 10.46
N GLY A 134 3.48 -1.64 10.76
CA GLY A 134 3.02 -0.79 11.86
C GLY A 134 1.61 -0.20 11.68
N ARG A 135 1.01 -0.37 10.50
CA ARG A 135 -0.35 0.05 10.16
C ARG A 135 -1.22 -1.18 9.85
N GLU A 136 -1.52 -1.96 10.90
CA GLU A 136 -2.25 -3.23 10.76
C GLU A 136 -3.59 -3.05 10.03
N ALA A 137 -4.39 -2.05 10.37
CA ALA A 137 -5.67 -1.79 9.73
C ALA A 137 -5.52 -1.57 8.22
N LEU A 138 -4.51 -0.79 7.81
CA LEU A 138 -4.22 -0.54 6.40
C LEU A 138 -3.78 -1.81 5.67
N ALA A 139 -2.93 -2.62 6.29
CA ALA A 139 -2.46 -3.87 5.68
C ALA A 139 -3.60 -4.88 5.50
N ILE A 140 -4.48 -5.01 6.49
CA ILE A 140 -5.67 -5.87 6.41
C ILE A 140 -6.66 -5.32 5.38
N PHE A 141 -6.89 -4.02 5.33
CA PHE A 141 -7.70 -3.41 4.28
C PHE A 141 -7.17 -3.73 2.89
N ALA A 142 -5.86 -3.57 2.67
CA ALA A 142 -5.22 -3.89 1.40
C ALA A 142 -5.39 -5.38 1.03
N ARG A 143 -5.31 -6.28 2.01
CA ARG A 143 -5.57 -7.70 1.79
C ARG A 143 -7.02 -7.95 1.38
N GLY A 144 -7.96 -7.26 2.01
CA GLY A 144 -9.37 -7.29 1.61
C GLY A 144 -9.57 -6.85 0.15
N VAL A 145 -8.91 -5.77 -0.27
CA VAL A 145 -8.94 -5.31 -1.68
C VAL A 145 -8.32 -6.34 -2.62
N ALA A 146 -7.24 -7.02 -2.22
CA ALA A 146 -6.65 -8.11 -3.01
C ALA A 146 -7.64 -9.26 -3.21
N HIS A 147 -8.31 -9.69 -2.15
CA HIS A 147 -9.37 -10.72 -2.22
C HIS A 147 -10.53 -10.29 -3.12
N GLU A 148 -10.95 -9.03 -3.04
CA GLU A 148 -11.99 -8.49 -3.91
C GLU A 148 -11.61 -8.56 -5.39
N GLN A 149 -10.39 -8.14 -5.75
CA GLN A 149 -9.87 -8.23 -7.11
C GLN A 149 -9.77 -9.68 -7.63
N MET A 150 -9.69 -10.64 -6.72
CA MET A 150 -9.71 -12.08 -7.05
C MET A 150 -11.11 -12.67 -7.10
N GLY A 151 -12.16 -11.89 -6.76
CA GLY A 151 -13.54 -12.37 -6.67
C GLY A 151 -13.84 -13.15 -5.39
N GLU A 152 -12.94 -13.12 -4.41
CA GLU A 152 -13.06 -13.80 -3.12
C GLU A 152 -13.82 -12.92 -2.11
N TYR A 153 -15.05 -12.55 -2.45
CA TYR A 153 -15.85 -11.53 -1.76
C TYR A 153 -16.10 -11.83 -0.28
N GLY A 154 -16.18 -13.11 0.12
CA GLY A 154 -16.32 -13.48 1.52
C GLY A 154 -15.10 -13.12 2.37
N ALA A 155 -13.90 -13.40 1.85
CA ALA A 155 -12.63 -13.04 2.49
C ALA A 155 -12.43 -11.51 2.50
N ALA A 156 -12.73 -10.85 1.37
CA ALA A 156 -12.68 -9.41 1.26
C ALA A 156 -13.57 -8.72 2.31
N TYR A 157 -14.83 -9.14 2.43
CA TYR A 157 -15.75 -8.61 3.42
C TYR A 157 -15.25 -8.79 4.87
N ALA A 158 -14.71 -9.97 5.20
CA ALA A 158 -14.16 -10.24 6.52
C ALA A 158 -12.98 -9.32 6.86
N ASP A 159 -12.04 -9.13 5.93
CA ASP A 159 -10.89 -8.26 6.11
C ASP A 159 -11.30 -6.78 6.19
N LEU A 160 -12.22 -6.32 5.37
CA LEU A 160 -12.75 -4.94 5.44
C LEU A 160 -13.43 -4.66 6.78
N LYS A 161 -14.22 -5.61 7.29
CA LYS A 161 -14.84 -5.51 8.63
C LYS A 161 -13.78 -5.47 9.73
N ARG A 162 -12.73 -6.27 9.62
CA ARG A 162 -11.63 -6.26 10.58
C ARG A 162 -10.87 -4.93 10.54
N ALA A 163 -10.56 -4.41 9.37
CA ALA A 163 -9.90 -3.10 9.22
C ALA A 163 -10.74 -1.97 9.84
N GLN A 164 -12.07 -1.98 9.61
CA GLN A 164 -12.99 -1.03 10.23
C GLN A 164 -13.00 -1.13 11.77
N ALA A 165 -12.92 -2.36 12.30
CA ALA A 165 -12.92 -2.56 13.75
C ALA A 165 -11.61 -2.09 14.40
N LEU A 166 -10.47 -2.18 13.70
CA LEU A 166 -9.17 -1.70 14.18
C LEU A 166 -9.06 -0.17 14.16
N GLU A 167 -9.61 0.47 13.14
CA GLU A 167 -9.62 1.94 13.02
C GLU A 167 -11.06 2.42 12.68
N PRO A 168 -11.95 2.58 13.69
CA PRO A 168 -13.37 2.92 13.47
C PRO A 168 -13.57 4.30 12.80
N ASP A 169 -12.67 5.24 13.05
CA ASP A 169 -12.72 6.60 12.51
C ASP A 169 -12.21 6.68 11.05
N TRP A 170 -11.60 5.63 10.56
CA TRP A 170 -11.14 5.55 9.18
C TRP A 170 -12.30 5.19 8.25
N SER A 171 -12.77 6.14 7.44
CA SER A 171 -13.98 5.98 6.62
C SER A 171 -13.86 4.94 5.50
N MET A 172 -12.64 4.75 4.97
CA MET A 172 -12.44 3.95 3.75
C MET A 172 -12.94 2.50 3.84
N PRO A 173 -12.68 1.71 4.90
CA PRO A 173 -13.25 0.37 5.01
C PRO A 173 -14.79 0.38 5.04
N ARG A 174 -15.39 1.37 5.71
CA ARG A 174 -16.83 1.54 5.76
C ARG A 174 -17.41 1.85 4.37
N ASP A 175 -16.77 2.72 3.62
CA ASP A 175 -17.22 3.15 2.29
C ASP A 175 -17.13 1.97 1.31
N TYR A 176 -16.10 1.14 1.42
CA TYR A 176 -16.00 -0.13 0.67
C TYR A 176 -17.10 -1.11 1.05
N LEU A 177 -17.34 -1.31 2.35
CA LEU A 177 -18.39 -2.22 2.83
C LEU A 177 -19.79 -1.80 2.38
N ALA A 178 -20.04 -0.51 2.23
CA ALA A 178 -21.32 0.00 1.74
C ALA A 178 -21.64 -0.43 0.29
N SER A 179 -20.63 -0.80 -0.49
CA SER A 179 -20.80 -1.33 -1.85
C SER A 179 -21.22 -2.81 -1.87
N TYR A 180 -21.02 -3.52 -0.76
CA TYR A 180 -21.39 -4.94 -0.65
C TYR A 180 -22.89 -5.06 -0.35
N ARG A 181 -23.65 -5.50 -1.34
CA ARG A 181 -25.07 -5.87 -1.12
C ARG A 181 -25.11 -7.34 -0.67
N LEU A 182 -25.43 -7.55 0.59
CA LEU A 182 -25.73 -8.89 1.09
C LEU A 182 -27.10 -9.30 0.56
N ALA A 183 -27.14 -10.31 -0.32
CA ALA A 183 -28.39 -10.95 -0.66
C ALA A 183 -28.81 -11.83 0.53
N GLU A 184 -29.80 -11.40 1.30
CA GLU A 184 -30.50 -12.26 2.24
C GLU A 184 -31.40 -13.21 1.44
N ARG A 185 -31.23 -14.51 1.63
CA ARG A 185 -32.17 -15.55 1.23
C ARG A 185 -32.94 -16.06 2.43
#